data_8e2bf8d56b843ad9a023fad08f45ff38
#
_entry.id   8e2bf8d56b843ad9a023fad08f45ff38
#
_cell.length_a   1.000
_cell.length_b   1.000
_cell.length_c   1.000
_cell.angle_alpha   90.00
_cell.angle_beta   90.00
_cell.angle_gamma   90.00
#
_symmetry.space_group_name_H-M   'P 1'
#
loop_
_entity.id
_entity.type
_entity.pdbx_description
1 polymer ?
#
loop_
_entity_poly.entity_id
_entity_poly.type
_entity_poly.pdbx_seq_one_letter_code
_entity_poly.pdbx_strand_id
1 'polypeptide(L)'
;MASEVLKKGGEVASEVPGETRGFDFEGMRFGVKAWRASASDAREGGASAVPIVLVHGFAQQASTWDDTARLLADAGAECFGFELAGHGAGACSAGGDPTERPDFFDLCFQARALLAFCRAVARDAGAAPVLVGYSMGGRVALQAACLAADDLRGGGELDRTALRSSAAFAPRGRDRRLDAIAALILESAGLGPVDDAAREALRERNLAWAARVRDEGVSAFMDWWAGLPLFESQRNLANDQRKRLRAGRLANDAESLALSFERAGAHAMPSQGESVRALCELSRRGIPVSYLAGELDAKYCKVLADLRAESQGAISCRIVPSAGHNIHLEQPEAFGAILEEVVESCTPKPAAP
;
A
#
# COMPACT_ATOMS: atom_id res chain seq x y z
N MET A 1 34.31 25.59 -38.83
CA MET A 1 33.21 24.69 -39.15
C MET A 1 32.85 23.93 -37.86
N ALA A 2 32.05 24.56 -37.09
CA ALA A 2 31.49 24.05 -35.87
C ALA A 2 30.02 24.51 -35.89
N SER A 3 29.08 23.74 -35.55
CA SER A 3 27.66 24.02 -35.51
C SER A 3 26.84 23.19 -36.50
N GLU A 4 26.46 21.99 -36.06
CA GLU A 4 25.21 21.37 -36.49
C GLU A 4 25.01 19.99 -35.79
N VAL A 5 24.88 19.98 -34.48
CA VAL A 5 24.30 18.84 -33.73
C VAL A 5 23.61 19.38 -32.50
N LEU A 6 22.41 19.90 -32.64
CA LEU A 6 21.49 20.12 -31.52
C LEU A 6 20.10 20.48 -32.06
N LYS A 7 19.36 19.48 -32.56
CA LYS A 7 17.89 19.48 -32.66
C LYS A 7 17.42 18.06 -32.97
N LYS A 8 17.35 17.20 -31.97
CA LYS A 8 16.32 16.15 -31.95
C LYS A 8 15.52 16.37 -30.67
N GLY A 9 14.29 16.80 -30.90
CA GLY A 9 13.31 17.01 -29.86
C GLY A 9 13.07 15.70 -29.11
N GLY A 10 12.95 15.81 -27.80
CA GLY A 10 12.56 14.72 -26.95
C GLY A 10 11.19 14.20 -27.38
N GLU A 11 11.15 13.00 -27.89
CA GLU A 11 9.93 12.20 -27.91
C GLU A 11 9.54 11.99 -26.43
N VAL A 12 8.38 12.54 -26.07
CA VAL A 12 7.69 12.22 -24.83
C VAL A 12 7.47 10.71 -24.89
N ALA A 13 8.13 9.98 -23.97
CA ALA A 13 7.92 8.56 -23.81
C ALA A 13 6.42 8.28 -23.78
N SER A 14 5.94 7.41 -24.63
CA SER A 14 4.55 7.03 -24.73
C SER A 14 4.08 6.58 -23.34
N GLU A 15 3.03 7.25 -22.81
CA GLU A 15 2.34 6.81 -21.62
C GLU A 15 1.90 5.34 -21.86
N VAL A 16 2.45 4.41 -21.10
CA VAL A 16 1.83 3.10 -20.91
C VAL A 16 0.73 3.32 -19.88
N PRO A 17 -0.54 3.44 -20.26
CA PRO A 17 -1.61 3.64 -19.32
C PRO A 17 -1.70 2.39 -18.45
N GLY A 18 -1.58 2.51 -17.13
CA GLY A 18 -1.91 1.42 -16.25
C GLY A 18 -3.37 1.02 -16.48
N GLU A 19 -3.62 -0.25 -16.79
CA GLU A 19 -4.97 -0.76 -17.00
C GLU A 19 -5.73 -0.75 -15.67
N THR A 20 -6.89 -0.10 -15.62
CA THR A 20 -7.75 -0.10 -14.43
C THR A 20 -8.75 -1.26 -14.51
N ARG A 21 -8.78 -2.09 -13.49
CA ARG A 21 -9.68 -3.24 -13.33
C ARG A 21 -10.45 -3.13 -12.02
N GLY A 22 -11.49 -3.94 -11.85
CA GLY A 22 -12.21 -4.09 -10.59
C GLY A 22 -11.89 -5.41 -9.92
N PHE A 23 -11.82 -5.39 -8.59
CA PHE A 23 -11.74 -6.57 -7.74
C PHE A 23 -12.97 -6.60 -6.82
N ASP A 24 -13.78 -7.63 -6.95
CA ASP A 24 -15.03 -7.77 -6.19
C ASP A 24 -14.78 -8.58 -4.91
N PHE A 25 -15.17 -8.04 -3.76
CA PHE A 25 -15.06 -8.69 -2.46
C PHE A 25 -16.28 -8.37 -1.57
N GLU A 26 -17.02 -9.38 -1.16
CA GLU A 26 -18.19 -9.31 -0.27
C GLU A 26 -19.17 -8.16 -0.60
N GLY A 27 -19.47 -7.98 -1.90
CA GLY A 27 -20.41 -6.99 -2.40
C GLY A 27 -19.83 -5.60 -2.63
N MET A 28 -18.56 -5.38 -2.36
CA MET A 28 -17.82 -4.17 -2.73
C MET A 28 -16.87 -4.43 -3.89
N ARG A 29 -16.83 -3.47 -4.83
CA ARG A 29 -15.87 -3.45 -5.92
C ARG A 29 -14.74 -2.48 -5.60
N PHE A 30 -13.51 -2.98 -5.54
CA PHE A 30 -12.30 -2.20 -5.38
C PHE A 30 -11.68 -1.91 -6.74
N GLY A 31 -11.16 -0.70 -6.93
CA GLY A 31 -10.35 -0.36 -8.10
C GLY A 31 -8.95 -0.98 -7.99
N VAL A 32 -8.42 -1.45 -9.11
CA VAL A 32 -7.05 -1.96 -9.21
C VAL A 32 -6.41 -1.37 -10.45
N LYS A 33 -5.25 -0.76 -10.31
CA LYS A 33 -4.42 -0.29 -11.41
C LYS A 33 -3.24 -1.24 -11.60
N ALA A 34 -3.00 -1.72 -12.83
CA ALA A 34 -1.90 -2.62 -13.12
C ALA A 34 -0.85 -1.96 -14.02
N TRP A 35 0.43 -2.18 -13.71
CA TRP A 35 1.56 -1.78 -14.55
C TRP A 35 2.37 -3.03 -14.88
N ARG A 36 2.70 -3.18 -16.17
CA ARG A 36 3.43 -4.33 -16.71
C ARG A 36 4.52 -3.85 -17.64
N ALA A 37 5.61 -4.60 -17.73
CA ALA A 37 6.59 -4.39 -18.75
C ALA A 37 5.95 -4.48 -20.16
N SER A 38 6.46 -3.70 -21.10
CA SER A 38 6.02 -3.84 -22.48
C SER A 38 6.40 -5.23 -22.99
N ALA A 39 5.59 -5.77 -23.92
CA ALA A 39 5.87 -7.10 -24.49
C ALA A 39 7.23 -7.18 -25.23
N SER A 40 7.81 -6.02 -25.62
CA SER A 40 9.15 -5.92 -26.21
C SER A 40 10.28 -6.05 -25.20
N ASP A 41 10.02 -5.79 -23.91
CA ASP A 41 11.02 -5.72 -22.83
C ASP A 41 11.00 -6.96 -21.92
N ALA A 42 10.06 -7.88 -22.18
CA ALA A 42 9.99 -9.15 -21.50
C ALA A 42 11.28 -9.94 -21.78
N ARG A 43 12.14 -10.07 -20.78
CA ARG A 43 13.36 -10.87 -20.87
C ARG A 43 13.02 -12.31 -21.29
N GLU A 44 13.58 -12.76 -22.40
CA GLU A 44 13.58 -14.18 -22.78
C GLU A 44 14.31 -14.96 -21.68
N GLY A 45 13.55 -15.65 -20.84
CA GLY A 45 14.15 -16.45 -19.76
C GLY A 45 13.34 -16.51 -18.47
N GLY A 46 12.05 -16.23 -18.50
CA GLY A 46 10.97 -16.69 -17.65
C GLY A 46 11.24 -17.16 -16.23
N ALA A 47 11.92 -16.39 -15.37
CA ALA A 47 11.62 -16.49 -13.95
C ALA A 47 10.36 -15.63 -13.70
N SER A 48 9.27 -16.22 -13.20
CA SER A 48 8.09 -15.47 -12.77
C SER A 48 8.56 -14.43 -11.75
N ALA A 49 8.63 -13.15 -12.18
CA ALA A 49 8.99 -12.07 -11.28
C ALA A 49 7.95 -12.03 -10.16
N VAL A 50 8.40 -11.93 -8.92
CA VAL A 50 7.51 -11.81 -7.76
C VAL A 50 6.66 -10.55 -7.95
N PRO A 51 5.31 -10.64 -7.98
CA PRO A 51 4.46 -9.48 -8.19
C PRO A 51 4.49 -8.55 -6.98
N ILE A 52 4.11 -7.27 -7.19
CA ILE A 52 4.12 -6.24 -6.16
C ILE A 52 2.71 -5.67 -6.03
N VAL A 53 2.16 -5.63 -4.81
CA VAL A 53 0.88 -4.99 -4.50
C VAL A 53 1.16 -3.71 -3.70
N LEU A 54 0.71 -2.57 -4.22
CA LEU A 54 0.95 -1.23 -3.71
C LEU A 54 -0.36 -0.64 -3.16
N VAL A 55 -0.34 -0.16 -1.92
CA VAL A 55 -1.53 0.41 -1.25
C VAL A 55 -1.25 1.85 -0.84
N HIS A 56 -2.03 2.78 -1.38
CA HIS A 56 -1.85 4.23 -1.22
C HIS A 56 -2.26 4.75 0.16
N GLY A 57 -1.88 6.00 0.48
CA GLY A 57 -2.24 6.70 1.70
C GLY A 57 -3.60 7.40 1.63
N PHE A 58 -3.99 8.06 2.75
CA PHE A 58 -5.22 8.84 2.85
C PHE A 58 -5.31 9.93 1.78
N ALA A 59 -6.50 10.07 1.21
CA ALA A 59 -6.85 11.01 0.13
C ALA A 59 -5.96 10.89 -1.12
N GLN A 60 -5.32 9.76 -1.31
CA GLN A 60 -4.55 9.42 -2.51
C GLN A 60 -5.28 8.35 -3.33
N GLN A 61 -4.64 7.83 -4.34
CA GLN A 61 -5.16 6.79 -5.24
C GLN A 61 -3.99 5.98 -5.83
N ALA A 62 -4.27 4.86 -6.48
CA ALA A 62 -3.25 3.98 -7.05
C ALA A 62 -2.28 4.73 -7.99
N SER A 63 -2.75 5.75 -8.71
CA SER A 63 -1.89 6.54 -9.60
C SER A 63 -0.79 7.34 -8.90
N THR A 64 -0.81 7.48 -7.56
CA THR A 64 0.33 8.08 -6.83
C THR A 64 1.57 7.21 -6.88
N TRP A 65 1.43 5.94 -7.22
CA TRP A 65 2.51 4.99 -7.43
C TRP A 65 3.09 4.98 -8.84
N ASP A 66 2.54 5.78 -9.78
CA ASP A 66 2.86 5.69 -11.22
C ASP A 66 4.37 5.77 -11.49
N ASP A 67 5.08 6.71 -10.88
CA ASP A 67 6.51 6.89 -11.12
C ASP A 67 7.31 5.67 -10.59
N THR A 68 7.05 5.22 -9.37
CA THR A 68 7.69 4.03 -8.79
C THR A 68 7.32 2.75 -9.53
N ALA A 69 6.03 2.56 -9.85
CA ALA A 69 5.55 1.35 -10.51
C ALA A 69 6.08 1.23 -11.95
N ARG A 70 6.31 2.35 -12.65
CA ARG A 70 6.97 2.34 -13.96
C ARG A 70 8.43 1.90 -13.85
N LEU A 71 9.20 2.44 -12.91
CA LEU A 71 10.59 2.02 -12.69
C LEU A 71 10.67 0.50 -12.46
N LEU A 72 9.78 -0.04 -11.65
CA LEU A 72 9.73 -1.47 -11.37
C LEU A 72 9.25 -2.31 -12.57
N ALA A 73 8.27 -1.80 -13.33
CA ALA A 73 7.78 -2.46 -14.54
C ALA A 73 8.87 -2.50 -15.64
N ASP A 74 9.64 -1.42 -15.80
CA ASP A 74 10.78 -1.36 -16.72
C ASP A 74 11.88 -2.35 -16.30
N ALA A 75 12.01 -2.62 -15.00
CA ALA A 75 12.86 -3.69 -14.47
C ALA A 75 12.25 -5.11 -14.59
N GLY A 76 11.02 -5.23 -15.14
CA GLY A 76 10.35 -6.51 -15.40
C GLY A 76 9.43 -7.00 -14.29
N ALA A 77 9.12 -6.19 -13.27
CA ALA A 77 8.16 -6.54 -12.23
C ALA A 77 6.71 -6.26 -12.70
N GLU A 78 5.76 -7.08 -12.23
CA GLU A 78 4.33 -6.82 -12.37
C GLU A 78 3.82 -6.12 -11.11
N CYS A 79 3.28 -4.91 -11.25
CA CYS A 79 2.81 -4.10 -10.12
C CYS A 79 1.30 -3.89 -10.18
N PHE A 80 0.67 -3.91 -9.00
CA PHE A 80 -0.77 -3.70 -8.81
C PHE A 80 -1.01 -2.65 -7.74
N GLY A 81 -1.66 -1.54 -8.08
CA GLY A 81 -2.14 -0.54 -7.11
C GLY A 81 -3.56 -0.88 -6.68
N PHE A 82 -3.76 -1.14 -5.40
CA PHE A 82 -5.06 -1.42 -4.80
C PHE A 82 -5.67 -0.12 -4.25
N GLU A 83 -6.87 0.23 -4.73
CA GLU A 83 -7.61 1.41 -4.25
C GLU A 83 -8.32 1.08 -2.94
N LEU A 84 -8.14 1.93 -1.94
CA LEU A 84 -8.88 1.82 -0.67
C LEU A 84 -10.32 2.32 -0.82
N ALA A 85 -11.21 1.84 0.02
CA ALA A 85 -12.62 2.24 0.03
C ALA A 85 -12.78 3.76 0.06
N GLY A 86 -13.61 4.29 -0.83
CA GLY A 86 -13.89 5.72 -0.94
C GLY A 86 -12.77 6.58 -1.53
N HIS A 87 -11.72 5.95 -2.10
CA HIS A 87 -10.62 6.64 -2.74
C HIS A 87 -10.53 6.27 -4.23
N GLY A 88 -10.04 7.21 -5.04
CA GLY A 88 -9.89 6.99 -6.48
C GLY A 88 -11.22 6.88 -7.25
N ALA A 89 -11.13 6.84 -8.57
CA ALA A 89 -12.30 6.82 -9.47
C ALA A 89 -12.98 5.43 -9.56
N GLY A 90 -12.41 4.38 -8.95
CA GLY A 90 -12.83 2.99 -9.14
C GLY A 90 -13.36 2.27 -7.92
N ALA A 91 -13.30 2.88 -6.74
CA ALA A 91 -13.75 2.26 -5.50
C ALA A 91 -15.24 2.51 -5.27
N CYS A 92 -16.08 1.91 -6.10
CA CYS A 92 -17.54 1.98 -5.94
C CYS A 92 -18.10 0.60 -5.62
N SER A 93 -19.10 0.55 -4.76
CA SER A 93 -19.94 -0.64 -4.59
C SER A 93 -20.55 -1.05 -5.94
N ALA A 94 -20.68 -2.33 -6.19
CA ALA A 94 -21.40 -2.82 -7.35
C ALA A 94 -22.88 -2.41 -7.26
N GLY A 95 -23.24 -1.22 -7.79
CA GLY A 95 -24.61 -0.76 -7.97
C GLY A 95 -25.13 0.27 -6.98
N GLY A 96 -24.30 0.91 -6.13
CA GLY A 96 -24.76 1.95 -5.19
C GLY A 96 -23.65 2.88 -4.69
N ASP A 97 -24.04 3.90 -3.95
CA ASP A 97 -23.12 4.79 -3.25
C ASP A 97 -22.42 4.01 -2.11
N PRO A 98 -21.05 3.97 -2.10
CA PRO A 98 -20.32 3.27 -1.05
C PRO A 98 -20.60 3.84 0.35
N THR A 99 -21.06 5.09 0.45
CA THR A 99 -21.40 5.72 1.73
C THR A 99 -22.67 5.16 2.38
N GLU A 100 -23.52 4.46 1.61
CA GLU A 100 -24.67 3.71 2.14
C GLU A 100 -24.24 2.45 2.91
N ARG A 101 -22.99 2.03 2.76
CA ARG A 101 -22.39 0.86 3.41
C ARG A 101 -21.11 1.27 4.16
N PRO A 102 -21.24 2.00 5.29
CA PRO A 102 -20.09 2.47 6.07
C PRO A 102 -19.21 1.34 6.61
N ASP A 103 -19.72 0.11 6.71
CA ASP A 103 -18.95 -1.09 7.06
C ASP A 103 -17.84 -1.42 6.03
N PHE A 104 -17.98 -1.01 4.76
CA PHE A 104 -16.93 -1.17 3.75
C PHE A 104 -15.67 -0.34 4.03
N PHE A 105 -15.79 0.71 4.84
CA PHE A 105 -14.66 1.55 5.26
C PHE A 105 -13.93 0.99 6.47
N ASP A 106 -14.47 -0.04 7.16
CA ASP A 106 -13.82 -0.63 8.32
C ASP A 106 -12.41 -1.14 7.98
N LEU A 107 -11.44 -0.82 8.84
CA LEU A 107 -10.06 -1.23 8.65
C LEU A 107 -9.93 -2.74 8.44
N CYS A 108 -10.66 -3.53 9.21
CA CYS A 108 -10.64 -4.99 9.11
C CYS A 108 -11.27 -5.49 7.81
N PHE A 109 -12.36 -4.86 7.34
CA PHE A 109 -12.98 -5.22 6.05
C PHE A 109 -12.01 -4.97 4.89
N GLN A 110 -11.40 -3.79 4.82
CA GLN A 110 -10.42 -3.46 3.79
C GLN A 110 -9.17 -4.36 3.85
N ALA A 111 -8.72 -4.71 5.05
CA ALA A 111 -7.60 -5.64 5.24
C ALA A 111 -7.91 -7.06 4.75
N ARG A 112 -9.13 -7.56 4.98
CA ARG A 112 -9.59 -8.85 4.43
C ARG A 112 -9.67 -8.81 2.90
N ALA A 113 -10.22 -7.73 2.34
CA ALA A 113 -10.29 -7.54 0.89
C ALA A 113 -8.87 -7.50 0.26
N LEU A 114 -7.95 -6.75 0.86
CA LEU A 114 -6.55 -6.69 0.42
C LEU A 114 -5.87 -8.06 0.48
N LEU A 115 -6.07 -8.82 1.56
CA LEU A 115 -5.50 -10.16 1.70
C LEU A 115 -6.08 -11.13 0.65
N ALA A 116 -7.39 -11.03 0.37
CA ALA A 116 -8.04 -11.81 -0.69
C ALA A 116 -7.50 -11.43 -2.08
N PHE A 117 -7.24 -10.13 -2.31
CA PHE A 117 -6.62 -9.65 -3.55
C PHE A 117 -5.19 -10.19 -3.69
N CYS A 118 -4.36 -10.12 -2.66
CA CYS A 118 -3.00 -10.70 -2.68
C CYS A 118 -3.03 -12.19 -3.03
N ARG A 119 -3.99 -12.95 -2.48
CA ARG A 119 -4.19 -14.36 -2.83
C ARG A 119 -4.61 -14.56 -4.28
N ALA A 120 -5.41 -13.66 -4.85
CA ALA A 120 -5.77 -13.70 -6.26
C ALA A 120 -4.55 -13.45 -7.14
N VAL A 121 -3.77 -12.42 -6.85
CA VAL A 121 -2.50 -12.14 -7.54
C VAL A 121 -1.53 -13.32 -7.44
N ALA A 122 -1.39 -13.91 -6.27
CA ALA A 122 -0.52 -15.08 -6.08
C ALA A 122 -0.93 -16.28 -6.93
N ARG A 123 -2.23 -16.52 -7.08
CA ARG A 123 -2.74 -17.60 -7.96
C ARG A 123 -2.46 -17.33 -9.43
N ASP A 124 -2.67 -16.09 -9.86
CA ASP A 124 -2.52 -15.70 -11.27
C ASP A 124 -1.04 -15.66 -11.69
N ALA A 125 -0.17 -15.15 -10.83
CA ALA A 125 1.27 -15.04 -11.08
C ALA A 125 2.06 -16.33 -10.75
N GLY A 126 1.47 -17.27 -10.01
CA GLY A 126 2.18 -18.45 -9.51
C GLY A 126 3.19 -18.16 -8.39
N ALA A 127 3.23 -16.93 -7.88
CA ALA A 127 4.11 -16.45 -6.80
C ALA A 127 3.38 -15.47 -5.90
N ALA A 128 3.59 -15.54 -4.58
CA ALA A 128 3.01 -14.60 -3.63
C ALA A 128 3.59 -13.18 -3.85
N PRO A 129 2.78 -12.11 -3.72
CA PRO A 129 3.25 -10.75 -3.95
C PRO A 129 4.06 -10.20 -2.77
N VAL A 130 4.95 -9.25 -3.06
CA VAL A 130 5.45 -8.28 -2.08
C VAL A 130 4.32 -7.27 -1.83
N LEU A 131 3.87 -7.16 -0.58
CA LEU A 131 2.86 -6.20 -0.18
C LEU A 131 3.51 -4.93 0.36
N VAL A 132 3.17 -3.79 -0.24
CA VAL A 132 3.69 -2.46 0.13
C VAL A 132 2.53 -1.57 0.54
N GLY A 133 2.61 -0.98 1.73
CA GLY A 133 1.58 -0.04 2.19
C GLY A 133 2.18 1.27 2.69
N TYR A 134 1.68 2.38 2.17
CA TYR A 134 2.05 3.73 2.58
C TYR A 134 1.03 4.33 3.55
N SER A 135 1.49 4.84 4.69
CA SER A 135 0.68 5.63 5.65
C SER A 135 -0.64 4.92 6.03
N MET A 136 -1.81 5.39 5.56
CA MET A 136 -3.10 4.70 5.75
C MET A 136 -3.11 3.33 5.09
N GLY A 137 -2.62 3.20 3.86
CA GLY A 137 -2.47 1.91 3.19
C GLY A 137 -1.52 0.98 3.94
N GLY A 138 -0.51 1.54 4.60
CA GLY A 138 0.36 0.77 5.50
C GLY A 138 -0.38 0.22 6.73
N ARG A 139 -1.36 0.96 7.27
CA ARG A 139 -2.22 0.44 8.37
C ARG A 139 -3.10 -0.71 7.90
N VAL A 140 -3.68 -0.59 6.68
CA VAL A 140 -4.49 -1.67 6.08
C VAL A 140 -3.63 -2.89 5.78
N ALA A 141 -2.42 -2.69 5.23
CA ALA A 141 -1.46 -3.76 4.95
C ALA A 141 -0.97 -4.44 6.24
N LEU A 142 -0.72 -3.67 7.31
CA LEU A 142 -0.37 -4.22 8.63
C LEU A 142 -1.52 -5.05 9.20
N GLN A 143 -2.76 -4.56 9.12
CA GLN A 143 -3.92 -5.34 9.57
C GLN A 143 -4.10 -6.62 8.75
N ALA A 144 -3.89 -6.59 7.44
CA ALA A 144 -3.90 -7.78 6.59
C ALA A 144 -2.80 -8.78 7.02
N ALA A 145 -1.63 -8.28 7.37
CA ALA A 145 -0.53 -9.08 7.89
C ALA A 145 -0.84 -9.70 9.27
N CYS A 146 -1.53 -8.97 10.16
CA CYS A 146 -2.01 -9.50 11.42
C CYS A 146 -3.00 -10.66 11.20
N LEU A 147 -3.96 -10.49 10.28
CA LEU A 147 -4.91 -11.55 9.91
C LEU A 147 -4.20 -12.78 9.34
N ALA A 148 -3.22 -12.57 8.45
CA ALA A 148 -2.42 -13.65 7.92
C ALA A 148 -1.63 -14.39 9.02
N ALA A 149 -1.07 -13.66 9.99
CA ALA A 149 -0.35 -14.25 11.12
C ALA A 149 -1.28 -15.07 12.05
N ASP A 150 -2.52 -14.62 12.25
CA ASP A 150 -3.52 -15.35 13.05
C ASP A 150 -4.00 -16.61 12.35
N ASP A 151 -4.21 -16.58 11.03
CA ASP A 151 -4.50 -17.77 10.23
C ASP A 151 -3.41 -18.83 10.39
N LEU A 152 -2.14 -18.41 10.45
CA LEU A 152 -0.99 -19.29 10.66
C LEU A 152 -0.98 -19.95 12.06
N ARG A 153 -1.60 -19.33 13.07
CA ARG A 153 -1.73 -19.90 14.43
C ARG A 153 -2.86 -20.92 14.56
N GLY A 154 -3.67 -21.10 13.52
CA GLY A 154 -4.80 -22.04 13.54
C GLY A 154 -6.09 -21.48 14.14
N GLY A 155 -6.15 -20.14 14.37
CA GLY A 155 -7.33 -19.45 14.90
C GLY A 155 -8.38 -19.05 13.87
N GLY A 156 -8.16 -19.34 12.59
CA GLY A 156 -8.94 -18.79 11.49
C GLY A 156 -10.25 -19.55 11.20
N GLU A 157 -11.34 -19.18 11.85
CA GLU A 157 -12.71 -19.50 11.39
C GLU A 157 -13.22 -18.49 10.32
N LEU A 158 -12.45 -17.44 10.03
CA LEU A 158 -12.86 -16.30 9.20
C LEU A 158 -12.85 -16.56 7.69
N ASP A 159 -12.27 -17.65 7.21
CA ASP A 159 -12.05 -17.84 5.76
C ASP A 159 -12.89 -18.95 5.10
N ARG A 160 -13.75 -19.66 5.85
CA ARG A 160 -14.53 -20.75 5.28
C ARG A 160 -15.73 -20.32 4.44
N THR A 161 -16.21 -19.09 4.59
CA THR A 161 -17.42 -18.59 3.91
C THR A 161 -17.11 -17.82 2.64
N ALA A 162 -16.02 -17.04 2.60
CA ALA A 162 -15.63 -16.22 1.45
C ALA A 162 -15.07 -17.04 0.28
N LEU A 163 -14.49 -18.22 0.55
CA LEU A 163 -13.91 -19.12 -0.47
C LEU A 163 -14.92 -20.02 -1.19
N ARG A 164 -16.20 -20.01 -0.81
CA ARG A 164 -17.21 -20.88 -1.43
C ARG A 164 -17.73 -20.41 -2.79
N SER A 165 -17.43 -19.18 -3.23
CA SER A 165 -17.91 -18.65 -4.50
C SER A 165 -16.98 -18.88 -5.70
N SER A 166 -15.80 -19.50 -5.51
CA SER A 166 -14.89 -19.85 -6.62
C SER A 166 -14.40 -21.30 -6.47
N ALA A 167 -15.25 -22.26 -6.82
CA ALA A 167 -15.00 -23.69 -6.68
C ALA A 167 -14.14 -24.29 -7.80
N ALA A 168 -13.18 -23.61 -8.38
CA ALA A 168 -12.50 -24.09 -9.58
C ALA A 168 -11.02 -24.48 -9.45
N PHE A 169 -10.32 -24.19 -8.32
CA PHE A 169 -8.90 -24.62 -8.24
C PHE A 169 -8.45 -24.91 -6.79
N ALA A 170 -8.26 -26.19 -6.50
CA ALA A 170 -7.59 -26.66 -5.29
C ALA A 170 -6.10 -26.94 -5.61
N PRO A 171 -5.13 -26.17 -5.09
CA PRO A 171 -3.72 -26.52 -5.25
C PRO A 171 -3.37 -27.72 -4.36
N ARG A 172 -2.64 -28.68 -4.93
CA ARG A 172 -2.12 -29.85 -4.23
C ARG A 172 -0.76 -29.51 -3.58
N GLY A 173 -0.72 -29.59 -2.25
CA GLY A 173 0.53 -29.96 -1.57
C GLY A 173 1.48 -28.85 -1.10
N ARG A 174 1.06 -27.57 -0.93
CA ARG A 174 1.83 -26.55 -0.16
C ARG A 174 0.96 -25.96 0.95
N ASP A 175 1.60 -25.50 2.02
CA ASP A 175 0.91 -24.90 3.17
C ASP A 175 0.16 -23.64 2.71
N ARG A 176 -1.17 -23.76 2.56
CA ARG A 176 -2.09 -22.75 1.97
C ARG A 176 -2.07 -21.39 2.70
N ARG A 177 -1.36 -21.29 3.82
CA ARG A 177 -1.40 -20.16 4.75
C ARG A 177 -0.30 -19.14 4.48
N LEU A 178 0.77 -19.52 3.79
CA LEU A 178 1.91 -18.65 3.45
C LEU A 178 1.77 -18.00 2.06
N ASP A 179 0.78 -18.40 1.26
CA ASP A 179 0.67 -18.01 -0.15
C ASP A 179 0.07 -16.61 -0.37
N ALA A 180 -0.18 -15.84 0.69
CA ALA A 180 -0.83 -14.54 0.55
C ALA A 180 0.15 -13.40 0.29
N ILE A 181 1.33 -13.40 0.93
CA ILE A 181 2.36 -12.38 0.78
C ILE A 181 3.76 -13.01 0.86
N ALA A 182 4.67 -12.57 -0.01
CA ALA A 182 6.07 -12.98 0.00
C ALA A 182 6.91 -12.13 0.96
N ALA A 183 6.62 -10.84 1.05
CA ALA A 183 7.22 -9.89 1.98
C ALA A 183 6.25 -8.75 2.27
N LEU A 184 6.48 -8.02 3.36
CA LEU A 184 5.73 -6.84 3.75
C LEU A 184 6.65 -5.62 3.86
N ILE A 185 6.28 -4.52 3.21
CA ILE A 185 6.96 -3.23 3.35
C ILE A 185 5.96 -2.20 3.85
N LEU A 186 6.28 -1.57 4.96
CA LEU A 186 5.51 -0.49 5.58
C LEU A 186 6.26 0.83 5.42
N GLU A 187 5.69 1.76 4.67
CA GLU A 187 6.21 3.10 4.46
C GLU A 187 5.47 4.08 5.34
N SER A 188 6.18 4.71 6.29
CA SER A 188 5.63 5.77 7.17
C SER A 188 4.26 5.42 7.78
N ALA A 189 4.09 4.18 8.22
CA ALA A 189 2.83 3.65 8.73
C ALA A 189 2.77 3.66 10.26
N GLY A 190 1.62 4.02 10.82
CA GLY A 190 1.37 3.86 12.26
C GLY A 190 1.24 2.38 12.64
N LEU A 191 1.71 2.03 13.83
CA LEU A 191 1.68 0.65 14.35
C LEU A 191 0.50 0.40 15.31
N GLY A 192 -0.41 1.36 15.44
CA GLY A 192 -1.54 1.30 16.37
C GLY A 192 -1.33 2.08 17.66
N PRO A 193 -2.37 2.22 18.51
CA PRO A 193 -2.29 2.90 19.79
C PRO A 193 -1.47 2.10 20.79
N VAL A 194 -0.72 2.81 21.63
CA VAL A 194 0.10 2.18 22.69
C VAL A 194 -0.74 1.70 23.87
N ASP A 195 -1.85 2.39 24.14
CA ASP A 195 -2.81 2.10 25.21
C ASP A 195 -4.21 2.64 24.88
N ASP A 196 -5.15 2.44 25.77
CA ASP A 196 -6.55 2.88 25.59
C ASP A 196 -6.69 4.40 25.59
N ALA A 197 -5.89 5.14 26.38
CA ALA A 197 -5.91 6.59 26.37
C ALA A 197 -5.43 7.16 25.02
N ALA A 198 -4.36 6.59 24.46
CA ALA A 198 -3.89 6.93 23.12
C ALA A 198 -4.92 6.56 22.05
N ARG A 199 -5.62 5.42 22.21
CA ARG A 199 -6.71 5.01 21.31
C ARG A 199 -7.83 6.04 21.30
N GLU A 200 -8.28 6.48 22.46
CA GLU A 200 -9.35 7.45 22.57
C GLU A 200 -8.94 8.83 21.99
N ALA A 201 -7.75 9.31 22.31
CA ALA A 201 -7.22 10.56 21.75
C ALA A 201 -7.12 10.50 20.19
N LEU A 202 -6.74 9.34 19.64
CA LEU A 202 -6.74 9.11 18.18
C LEU A 202 -8.16 9.10 17.62
N ARG A 203 -9.12 8.52 18.33
CA ARG A 203 -10.53 8.48 17.93
C ARG A 203 -11.12 9.88 17.90
N GLU A 204 -10.97 10.66 18.97
CA GLU A 204 -11.45 12.04 19.05
C GLU A 204 -10.88 12.91 17.94
N ARG A 205 -9.57 12.83 17.70
CA ARG A 205 -8.92 13.54 16.60
C ARG A 205 -9.50 13.15 15.25
N ASN A 206 -9.70 11.87 14.99
CA ASN A 206 -10.19 11.40 13.69
C ASN A 206 -11.66 11.79 13.48
N LEU A 207 -12.48 11.78 14.51
CA LEU A 207 -13.86 12.30 14.47
C LEU A 207 -13.89 13.81 14.20
N ALA A 208 -12.98 14.58 14.80
CA ALA A 208 -12.86 16.01 14.53
C ALA A 208 -12.45 16.29 13.07
N TRP A 209 -11.56 15.48 12.51
CA TRP A 209 -11.16 15.60 11.10
C TRP A 209 -12.27 15.15 10.14
N ALA A 210 -13.04 14.12 10.48
CA ALA A 210 -14.21 13.70 9.74
C ALA A 210 -15.28 14.79 9.71
N ALA A 211 -15.60 15.41 10.85
CA ALA A 211 -16.51 16.55 10.93
C ALA A 211 -16.00 17.71 10.06
N ARG A 212 -14.71 18.02 10.18
CA ARG A 212 -14.10 19.12 9.43
C ARG A 212 -14.20 18.95 7.91
N VAL A 213 -13.93 17.77 7.38
CA VAL A 213 -14.01 17.56 5.91
C VAL A 213 -15.47 17.63 5.42
N ARG A 214 -16.45 17.21 6.25
CA ARG A 214 -17.88 17.37 5.93
C ARG A 214 -18.27 18.85 5.90
N ASP A 215 -17.86 19.61 6.90
CA ASP A 215 -18.25 21.01 7.08
C ASP A 215 -17.57 21.95 6.06
N GLU A 216 -16.25 21.78 5.84
CA GLU A 216 -15.46 22.68 4.99
C GLU A 216 -15.41 22.22 3.52
N GLY A 217 -15.76 20.97 3.23
CA GLY A 217 -15.60 20.33 1.92
C GLY A 217 -14.16 19.96 1.61
N VAL A 218 -14.01 19.11 0.57
CA VAL A 218 -12.71 18.50 0.21
C VAL A 218 -11.63 19.55 -0.08
N SER A 219 -11.96 20.62 -0.81
CA SER A 219 -10.94 21.59 -1.24
C SER A 219 -10.31 22.32 -0.06
N ALA A 220 -11.11 22.90 0.83
CA ALA A 220 -10.62 23.63 1.99
C ALA A 220 -9.90 22.70 2.96
N PHE A 221 -10.45 21.50 3.19
CA PHE A 221 -9.83 20.49 4.01
C PHE A 221 -8.46 20.06 3.46
N MET A 222 -8.32 19.83 2.15
CA MET A 222 -7.06 19.41 1.53
C MET A 222 -6.00 20.53 1.52
N ASP A 223 -6.41 21.79 1.45
CA ASP A 223 -5.48 22.91 1.59
C ASP A 223 -4.91 22.99 3.02
N TRP A 224 -5.76 22.82 4.02
CA TRP A 224 -5.32 22.71 5.40
C TRP A 224 -4.44 21.45 5.62
N TRP A 225 -4.86 20.29 5.11
CA TRP A 225 -4.16 19.02 5.23
C TRP A 225 -2.73 19.10 4.64
N ALA A 226 -2.60 19.69 3.45
CA ALA A 226 -1.29 19.87 2.82
C ALA A 226 -0.38 20.86 3.59
N GLY A 227 -0.96 21.71 4.43
CA GLY A 227 -0.23 22.63 5.31
C GLY A 227 0.29 22.01 6.60
N LEU A 228 -0.07 20.76 6.91
CA LEU A 228 0.42 20.08 8.11
C LEU A 228 1.95 19.88 8.04
N PRO A 229 2.67 19.99 9.17
CA PRO A 229 4.12 19.79 9.23
C PRO A 229 4.60 18.47 8.63
N LEU A 230 3.76 17.45 8.70
CA LEU A 230 4.00 16.12 8.14
C LEU A 230 4.28 16.15 6.63
N PHE A 231 3.76 17.12 5.89
CA PHE A 231 3.85 17.24 4.43
C PHE A 231 4.73 18.41 3.99
N GLU A 232 5.52 18.99 4.89
CA GLU A 232 6.36 20.15 4.57
C GLU A 232 7.37 19.86 3.44
N SER A 233 7.97 18.68 3.45
CA SER A 233 8.91 18.21 2.41
C SER A 233 8.28 18.16 1.00
N GLN A 234 6.97 17.95 0.89
CA GLN A 234 6.27 17.92 -0.39
C GLN A 234 6.25 19.28 -1.12
N ARG A 235 6.62 20.36 -0.44
CA ARG A 235 6.84 21.67 -1.10
C ARG A 235 8.00 21.66 -2.08
N ASN A 236 8.94 20.71 -1.91
CA ASN A 236 10.11 20.54 -2.76
C ASN A 236 9.85 19.68 -4.00
N LEU A 237 8.69 19.02 -4.08
CA LEU A 237 8.30 18.26 -5.26
C LEU A 237 8.22 19.15 -6.50
N ALA A 238 8.48 18.61 -7.68
CA ALA A 238 8.29 19.29 -8.94
C ALA A 238 6.85 19.83 -9.07
N ASN A 239 6.68 20.94 -9.78
CA ASN A 239 5.39 21.63 -9.84
C ASN A 239 4.27 20.77 -10.44
N ASP A 240 4.58 19.95 -11.44
CA ASP A 240 3.65 19.01 -12.06
C ASP A 240 3.29 17.86 -11.12
N GLN A 241 4.23 17.31 -10.33
CA GLN A 241 3.95 16.32 -9.30
C GLN A 241 3.02 16.87 -8.23
N ARG A 242 3.27 18.11 -7.74
CA ARG A 242 2.38 18.78 -6.80
C ARG A 242 0.97 18.98 -7.35
N LYS A 243 0.87 19.36 -8.65
CA LYS A 243 -0.43 19.52 -9.33
C LYS A 243 -1.17 18.18 -9.44
N ARG A 244 -0.48 17.09 -9.84
CA ARG A 244 -1.07 15.75 -9.90
C ARG A 244 -1.54 15.27 -8.52
N LEU A 245 -0.71 15.42 -7.50
CA LEU A 245 -1.06 15.07 -6.12
C LEU A 245 -2.28 15.85 -5.61
N ARG A 246 -2.34 17.16 -5.85
CA ARG A 246 -3.49 17.98 -5.49
C ARG A 246 -4.74 17.56 -6.26
N ALA A 247 -4.65 17.36 -7.57
CA ALA A 247 -5.79 16.92 -8.38
C ALA A 247 -6.36 15.59 -7.89
N GLY A 248 -5.50 14.62 -7.58
CA GLY A 248 -5.92 13.34 -6.99
C GLY A 248 -6.61 13.48 -5.64
N ARG A 249 -6.11 14.35 -4.77
CA ARG A 249 -6.74 14.67 -3.48
C ARG A 249 -8.13 15.29 -3.63
N LEU A 250 -8.29 16.20 -4.59
CA LEU A 250 -9.55 16.89 -4.86
C LEU A 250 -10.60 16.02 -5.58
N ALA A 251 -10.19 14.90 -6.15
CA ALA A 251 -11.10 13.95 -6.81
C ALA A 251 -11.86 13.06 -5.82
N ASN A 252 -11.54 13.12 -4.53
CA ASN A 252 -12.21 12.34 -3.50
C ASN A 252 -13.55 13.00 -3.09
N ASP A 253 -14.43 12.19 -2.52
CA ASP A 253 -15.70 12.63 -1.94
C ASP A 253 -15.54 12.95 -0.44
N ALA A 254 -16.24 13.98 0.07
CA ALA A 254 -16.11 14.43 1.45
C ALA A 254 -16.60 13.39 2.46
N GLU A 255 -17.73 12.72 2.18
CA GLU A 255 -18.28 11.70 3.07
C GLU A 255 -17.40 10.46 3.09
N SER A 256 -16.85 10.03 1.94
CA SER A 256 -15.91 8.93 1.84
C SER A 256 -14.62 9.19 2.64
N LEU A 257 -14.09 10.42 2.57
CA LEU A 257 -12.91 10.78 3.39
C LEU A 257 -13.25 10.82 4.88
N ALA A 258 -14.42 11.30 5.25
CA ALA A 258 -14.88 11.30 6.64
C ALA A 258 -15.03 9.87 7.18
N LEU A 259 -15.69 8.99 6.44
CA LEU A 259 -15.81 7.57 6.80
C LEU A 259 -14.45 6.88 6.93
N SER A 260 -13.47 7.24 6.10
CA SER A 260 -12.11 6.73 6.21
C SER A 260 -11.44 7.11 7.53
N PHE A 261 -11.68 8.33 8.04
CA PHE A 261 -11.20 8.73 9.36
C PHE A 261 -11.91 7.97 10.48
N GLU A 262 -13.23 7.83 10.39
CA GLU A 262 -14.07 7.22 11.41
C GLU A 262 -13.85 5.70 11.53
N ARG A 263 -13.65 5.02 10.40
CA ARG A 263 -13.66 3.56 10.30
C ARG A 263 -12.28 2.92 10.13
N ALA A 264 -11.35 3.60 9.42
CA ALA A 264 -10.00 3.12 9.18
C ALA A 264 -8.92 4.04 9.78
N GLY A 265 -9.28 4.88 10.73
CA GLY A 265 -8.34 5.69 11.49
C GLY A 265 -7.39 4.84 12.35
N ALA A 266 -6.30 5.44 12.82
CA ALA A 266 -5.31 4.72 13.64
C ALA A 266 -5.87 4.14 14.96
N HIS A 267 -6.99 4.68 15.45
CA HIS A 267 -7.70 4.15 16.62
C HIS A 267 -8.36 2.78 16.39
N ALA A 268 -8.68 2.45 15.10
CA ALA A 268 -9.28 1.18 14.73
C ALA A 268 -8.25 0.04 14.59
N MET A 269 -6.96 0.36 14.69
CA MET A 269 -5.90 -0.64 14.61
C MET A 269 -5.82 -1.50 15.88
N PRO A 270 -5.24 -2.71 15.79
CA PRO A 270 -4.72 -3.41 16.96
C PRO A 270 -3.81 -2.51 17.80
N SER A 271 -3.57 -2.85 19.06
CA SER A 271 -2.55 -2.16 19.84
C SER A 271 -1.17 -2.27 19.20
N GLN A 272 -0.29 -1.31 19.46
CA GLN A 272 1.09 -1.35 18.97
C GLN A 272 1.77 -2.68 19.32
N GLY A 273 1.61 -3.16 20.54
CA GLY A 273 2.21 -4.43 20.96
C GLY A 273 1.67 -5.64 20.20
N GLU A 274 0.39 -5.67 19.83
CA GLU A 274 -0.19 -6.73 18.98
C GLU A 274 0.38 -6.66 17.57
N SER A 275 0.46 -5.46 17.00
CA SER A 275 1.03 -5.21 15.69
C SER A 275 2.49 -5.67 15.60
N VAL A 276 3.33 -5.27 16.56
CA VAL A 276 4.75 -5.66 16.59
C VAL A 276 4.91 -7.17 16.74
N ARG A 277 4.11 -7.81 17.61
CA ARG A 277 4.12 -9.28 17.74
C ARG A 277 3.77 -9.98 16.44
N ALA A 278 2.76 -9.49 15.71
CA ALA A 278 2.36 -10.07 14.42
C ALA A 278 3.47 -9.91 13.36
N LEU A 279 4.09 -8.74 13.28
CA LEU A 279 5.21 -8.50 12.35
C LEU A 279 6.42 -9.40 12.68
N CYS A 280 6.77 -9.56 13.95
CA CYS A 280 7.83 -10.47 14.37
C CYS A 280 7.48 -11.93 14.07
N GLU A 281 6.21 -12.31 14.19
CA GLU A 281 5.76 -13.66 13.84
C GLU A 281 5.91 -13.95 12.35
N LEU A 282 5.52 -13.02 11.47
CA LEU A 282 5.73 -13.14 10.02
C LEU A 282 7.21 -13.32 9.70
N SER A 283 8.08 -12.46 10.28
CA SER A 283 9.52 -12.54 10.07
C SER A 283 10.10 -13.89 10.51
N ARG A 284 9.69 -14.40 11.69
CA ARG A 284 10.11 -15.73 12.17
C ARG A 284 9.66 -16.89 11.26
N ARG A 285 8.59 -16.68 10.51
CA ARG A 285 8.09 -17.66 9.53
C ARG A 285 8.70 -17.50 8.14
N GLY A 286 9.70 -16.64 8.00
CA GLY A 286 10.42 -16.46 6.75
C GLY A 286 9.76 -15.49 5.78
N ILE A 287 8.78 -14.69 6.24
CA ILE A 287 8.20 -13.57 5.47
C ILE A 287 8.96 -12.30 5.87
N PRO A 288 9.84 -11.76 5.02
CA PRO A 288 10.60 -10.55 5.34
C PRO A 288 9.67 -9.38 5.61
N VAL A 289 9.95 -8.62 6.67
CA VAL A 289 9.24 -7.40 7.02
C VAL A 289 10.22 -6.23 7.02
N SER A 290 9.89 -5.18 6.27
CA SER A 290 10.65 -3.93 6.22
C SER A 290 9.79 -2.76 6.66
N TYR A 291 10.35 -1.86 7.45
CA TYR A 291 9.74 -0.59 7.82
C TYR A 291 10.62 0.56 7.34
N LEU A 292 10.03 1.48 6.57
CA LEU A 292 10.72 2.62 5.98
C LEU A 292 10.18 3.93 6.57
N ALA A 293 11.08 4.86 6.88
CA ALA A 293 10.74 6.23 7.24
C ALA A 293 11.63 7.19 6.46
N GLY A 294 11.09 8.32 6.04
CA GLY A 294 11.90 9.38 5.45
C GLY A 294 12.64 10.17 6.53
N GLU A 295 13.88 10.56 6.25
CA GLU A 295 14.76 11.30 7.17
C GLU A 295 14.11 12.58 7.71
N LEU A 296 13.31 13.26 6.88
CA LEU A 296 12.64 14.51 7.21
C LEU A 296 11.33 14.31 7.98
N ASP A 297 10.89 13.06 8.18
CA ASP A 297 9.71 12.72 8.96
C ASP A 297 10.11 12.28 10.38
N ALA A 298 10.37 13.25 11.25
CA ALA A 298 10.80 12.99 12.63
C ALA A 298 9.84 12.09 13.40
N LYS A 299 8.52 12.19 13.14
CA LYS A 299 7.50 11.36 13.79
C LYS A 299 7.70 9.88 13.45
N TYR A 300 7.84 9.55 12.16
CA TYR A 300 7.95 8.17 11.74
C TYR A 300 9.37 7.62 11.85
N CYS A 301 10.39 8.48 11.89
CA CYS A 301 11.73 8.09 12.36
C CYS A 301 11.71 7.61 13.82
N LYS A 302 10.91 8.27 14.70
CA LYS A 302 10.72 7.79 16.07
C LYS A 302 9.99 6.43 16.12
N VAL A 303 8.90 6.27 15.36
CA VAL A 303 8.20 4.97 15.25
C VAL A 303 9.14 3.87 14.78
N LEU A 304 9.99 4.16 13.79
CA LEU A 304 11.00 3.22 13.30
C LEU A 304 12.02 2.84 14.38
N ALA A 305 12.50 3.81 15.16
CA ALA A 305 13.45 3.56 16.23
C ALA A 305 12.84 2.69 17.34
N ASP A 306 11.61 2.99 17.74
CA ASP A 306 10.86 2.21 18.74
C ASP A 306 10.63 0.77 18.22
N LEU A 307 10.20 0.60 16.97
CA LEU A 307 9.99 -0.70 16.32
C LEU A 307 11.29 -1.52 16.24
N ARG A 308 12.41 -0.88 15.88
CA ARG A 308 13.72 -1.54 15.84
C ARG A 308 14.12 -2.09 17.20
N ALA A 309 13.89 -1.30 18.26
CA ALA A 309 14.18 -1.70 19.64
C ALA A 309 13.25 -2.86 20.09
N GLU A 310 11.94 -2.74 19.87
CA GLU A 310 10.95 -3.72 20.29
C GLU A 310 11.09 -5.05 19.53
N SER A 311 11.41 -5.01 18.24
CA SER A 311 11.57 -6.21 17.39
C SER A 311 12.91 -6.91 17.54
N GLN A 312 13.87 -6.32 18.28
CA GLN A 312 15.22 -6.88 18.48
C GLN A 312 15.92 -7.27 17.16
N GLY A 313 15.67 -6.48 16.10
CA GLY A 313 16.27 -6.71 14.78
C GLY A 313 15.53 -7.72 13.90
N ALA A 314 14.41 -8.28 14.34
CA ALA A 314 13.59 -9.17 13.51
C ALA A 314 12.97 -8.46 12.29
N ILE A 315 12.87 -7.14 12.33
CA ILE A 315 12.29 -6.29 11.27
C ILE A 315 13.39 -5.40 10.70
N SER A 316 13.50 -5.37 9.36
CA SER A 316 14.41 -4.46 8.66
C SER A 316 13.87 -3.02 8.77
N CYS A 317 14.63 -2.14 9.40
CA CYS A 317 14.25 -0.73 9.60
C CYS A 317 15.23 0.18 8.86
N ARG A 318 14.74 0.96 7.87
CA ARG A 318 15.59 1.84 7.05
C ARG A 318 15.06 3.28 7.07
N ILE A 319 15.96 4.26 7.24
CA ILE A 319 15.68 5.67 7.02
C ILE A 319 16.16 6.02 5.62
N VAL A 320 15.25 6.62 4.82
CA VAL A 320 15.56 7.05 3.45
C VAL A 320 15.99 8.53 3.48
N PRO A 321 17.22 8.85 3.06
CA PRO A 321 17.75 10.21 3.09
C PRO A 321 16.91 11.16 2.23
N SER A 322 16.80 12.41 2.66
CA SER A 322 16.14 13.50 1.94
C SER A 322 14.66 13.27 1.60
N ALA A 323 14.04 12.23 2.15
CA ALA A 323 12.61 11.95 2.03
C ALA A 323 11.86 12.42 3.27
N GLY A 324 10.63 12.88 3.08
CA GLY A 324 9.66 13.13 4.14
C GLY A 324 8.68 11.97 4.30
N HIS A 325 7.41 12.31 4.55
CA HIS A 325 6.38 11.31 4.85
C HIS A 325 6.05 10.38 3.67
N ASN A 326 6.17 10.86 2.43
CA ASN A 326 5.85 10.13 1.21
C ASN A 326 7.13 9.80 0.42
N ILE A 327 7.80 8.73 0.83
CA ILE A 327 9.11 8.35 0.30
C ILE A 327 9.04 8.01 -1.19
N HIS A 328 8.07 7.20 -1.60
CA HIS A 328 7.91 6.75 -2.99
C HIS A 328 7.63 7.90 -3.97
N LEU A 329 7.09 9.02 -3.48
CA LEU A 329 6.84 10.22 -4.28
C LEU A 329 8.04 11.19 -4.25
N GLU A 330 8.72 11.29 -3.10
CA GLU A 330 9.80 12.24 -2.86
C GLU A 330 11.17 11.72 -3.30
N GLN A 331 11.38 10.40 -3.24
CA GLN A 331 12.62 9.70 -3.60
C GLN A 331 12.33 8.39 -4.34
N PRO A 332 11.68 8.42 -5.53
CA PRO A 332 11.17 7.23 -6.22
C PRO A 332 12.28 6.24 -6.60
N GLU A 333 13.48 6.71 -6.98
CA GLU A 333 14.60 5.85 -7.35
C GLU A 333 15.15 5.10 -6.13
N ALA A 334 15.31 5.81 -4.98
CA ALA A 334 15.79 5.18 -3.75
C ALA A 334 14.76 4.17 -3.21
N PHE A 335 13.48 4.50 -3.33
CA PHE A 335 12.40 3.59 -2.95
C PHE A 335 12.34 2.37 -3.87
N GLY A 336 12.46 2.57 -5.18
CA GLY A 336 12.51 1.50 -6.19
C GLY A 336 13.65 0.52 -5.91
N ALA A 337 14.86 1.02 -5.65
CA ALA A 337 16.01 0.16 -5.32
C ALA A 337 15.79 -0.69 -4.06
N ILE A 338 15.11 -0.15 -3.03
CA ILE A 338 14.75 -0.93 -1.84
C ILE A 338 13.74 -2.04 -2.19
N LEU A 339 12.77 -1.74 -3.05
CA LEU A 339 11.81 -2.75 -3.51
C LEU A 339 12.47 -3.86 -4.31
N GLU A 340 13.39 -3.52 -5.21
CA GLU A 340 14.17 -4.49 -5.99
C GLU A 340 14.95 -5.45 -5.09
N GLU A 341 15.66 -4.92 -4.08
CA GLU A 341 16.36 -5.75 -3.09
C GLU A 341 15.43 -6.76 -2.39
N VAL A 342 14.22 -6.31 -2.01
CA VAL A 342 13.23 -7.18 -1.35
C VAL A 342 12.68 -8.21 -2.32
N VAL A 343 12.33 -7.82 -3.54
CA VAL A 343 11.85 -8.74 -4.60
C VAL A 343 12.88 -9.81 -4.91
N GLU A 344 14.15 -9.43 -5.07
CA GLU A 344 15.26 -10.37 -5.29
C GLU A 344 15.40 -11.37 -4.15
N SER A 345 15.23 -10.92 -2.90
CA SER A 345 15.28 -11.79 -1.73
C SER A 345 14.15 -12.83 -1.67
N CYS A 346 13.01 -12.51 -2.31
CA CYS A 346 11.84 -13.38 -2.40
C CYS A 346 11.86 -14.30 -3.62
N THR A 347 12.73 -14.03 -4.61
CA THR A 347 12.82 -14.84 -5.83
C THR A 347 13.54 -16.17 -5.52
N PRO A 348 12.93 -17.32 -5.87
CA PRO A 348 13.60 -18.61 -5.69
C PRO A 348 14.92 -18.64 -6.46
N LYS A 349 16.02 -18.94 -5.78
CA LYS A 349 17.30 -19.17 -6.47
C LYS A 349 17.16 -20.40 -7.37
N PRO A 350 17.62 -20.34 -8.64
CA PRO A 350 17.67 -21.52 -9.47
C PRO A 350 18.41 -22.64 -8.73
N ALA A 351 17.84 -23.86 -8.79
CA ALA A 351 18.50 -25.00 -8.22
C ALA A 351 19.92 -25.08 -8.83
N ALA A 352 20.92 -25.22 -7.98
CA ALA A 352 22.28 -25.44 -8.46
C ALA A 352 22.30 -26.72 -9.33
N PRO A 353 23.00 -26.71 -10.48
CA PRO A 353 23.03 -27.83 -11.42
C PRO A 353 23.59 -29.10 -10.80
#